data_96f6a8946baf1e68859dcb9caed8b07c
#
_entry.id   96f6a8946baf1e68859dcb9caed8b07c
#
_cell.length_a   1.000
_cell.length_b   1.000
_cell.length_c   1.000
_cell.angle_alpha   90.00
_cell.angle_beta   90.00
_cell.angle_gamma   90.00
#
_symmetry.space_group_name_H-M   'P 1'
#
loop_
_entity.id
_entity.type
_entity.pdbx_description
1 polymer ?
#
loop_
_entity_poly.entity_id
_entity_poly.type
_entity_poly.pdbx_seq_one_letter_code
_entity_poly.pdbx_strand_id
1 'polypeptide(L)'
;MKDIKTSIKCSKVDNCSLTLVLDKRTNKNTDVYPLAVCFQIAAKRYYYKLKDMDYQSEKYFNEVCSVKGAKSLLMPVMTEWQNILESYREKLVKLSKNQPLTLDLIRTYLTGEAMEEDTATSFIGVWESIIASRGKDDRVGTGENYKWALNSFLKYAGDVKGFKVDKNVISRWDAVMKNGTMVNGKLVGKIADATRGMYLRTCRVVWNECIRLGYLTEDKYPFSNKDSTLISIPRGKRRQQSYLNVDEMTQLYHVFTEKRYPESWDPEYTKRAHQSLGLFLAQYLCNGFNLADAGRLQYNRTYFAEGGRAFEFMRKKTSARSNGMSVVIVPVIEPLKVILDEIAAKPERDAYVFPQIFNGATDELTRRKLTVQENSNIKDRMIRICKDVLGWDKGVSGTWARHSFATNLKLAGVEELYISESMGHSQGNDVTCGYQDMYPLEIRFRNNSKLLNVETNEVPIDIDKLSKKEMKELLKKMIGKDSV
;
A
#
# COMPACT_ATOMS: atom_id res chain seq x y z
N MET A 1 49.54 46.91 6.08
CA MET A 1 49.01 46.12 4.99
C MET A 1 47.55 45.85 5.29
N LYS A 2 46.60 46.24 4.43
CA LYS A 2 45.19 45.92 4.64
C LYS A 2 45.01 44.43 4.34
N ASP A 3 44.39 43.69 5.29
CA ASP A 3 44.05 42.29 5.09
C ASP A 3 43.15 42.16 3.84
N ILE A 4 43.71 41.64 2.76
CA ILE A 4 42.99 41.35 1.52
C ILE A 4 42.09 40.16 1.80
N LYS A 5 40.76 40.32 1.79
CA LYS A 5 39.82 39.24 1.89
C LYS A 5 39.88 38.39 0.61
N THR A 6 40.27 37.14 0.74
CA THR A 6 40.40 36.21 -0.39
C THR A 6 39.24 35.23 -0.47
N SER A 7 38.12 35.50 0.21
CA SER A 7 36.93 34.64 0.22
C SER A 7 35.72 35.35 0.81
N ILE A 8 34.53 34.92 0.39
CA ILE A 8 33.23 35.26 1.00
C ILE A 8 32.82 34.14 1.90
N LYS A 9 32.40 34.45 3.14
CA LYS A 9 31.95 33.44 4.13
C LYS A 9 30.51 33.69 4.51
N CYS A 10 29.72 32.63 4.77
CA CYS A 10 28.44 32.71 5.44
C CYS A 10 28.48 32.01 6.81
N SER A 11 27.37 32.06 7.55
CA SER A 11 27.24 31.35 8.82
C SER A 11 27.36 29.85 8.63
N LYS A 12 27.96 29.14 9.59
CA LYS A 12 28.10 27.70 9.58
C LYS A 12 26.72 27.00 9.66
N VAL A 13 26.64 25.82 9.09
CA VAL A 13 25.53 24.88 9.30
C VAL A 13 26.08 23.67 10.03
N ASP A 14 25.66 23.45 11.26
CA ASP A 14 26.21 22.45 12.16
C ASP A 14 27.77 22.49 12.21
N ASN A 15 28.39 21.37 11.79
CA ASN A 15 29.85 21.22 11.73
C ASN A 15 30.50 21.68 10.43
N CYS A 16 29.67 22.14 9.42
CA CYS A 16 30.14 22.53 8.09
C CYS A 16 30.23 24.02 7.92
N SER A 17 31.42 24.53 7.51
CA SER A 17 31.61 25.91 7.05
C SER A 17 31.55 26.00 5.53
N LEU A 18 30.90 27.06 5.03
CA LEU A 18 30.78 27.37 3.59
C LEU A 18 31.58 28.64 3.27
N THR A 19 32.28 28.58 2.15
CA THR A 19 33.08 29.70 1.67
C THR A 19 33.04 29.75 0.15
N LEU A 20 32.78 30.89 -0.45
CA LEU A 20 32.97 31.09 -1.90
C LEU A 20 34.44 31.46 -2.16
N VAL A 21 35.07 30.73 -3.09
CA VAL A 21 36.49 30.85 -3.38
C VAL A 21 36.76 30.68 -4.87
N LEU A 22 37.95 31.06 -5.32
CA LEU A 22 38.50 30.64 -6.63
C LEU A 22 39.12 29.26 -6.51
N ASP A 23 38.71 28.32 -7.41
CA ASP A 23 39.32 26.99 -7.47
C ASP A 23 40.56 26.97 -8.34
N LYS A 24 41.72 27.19 -7.74
CA LYS A 24 43.03 27.24 -8.42
C LYS A 24 43.66 25.86 -8.66
N ARG A 25 43.00 24.76 -8.27
CA ARG A 25 43.58 23.41 -8.26
C ARG A 25 43.72 22.82 -9.68
N THR A 26 42.89 23.23 -10.61
CA THR A 26 42.74 22.58 -11.93
C THR A 26 43.41 23.36 -13.11
N ASN A 27 43.76 24.62 -12.92
CA ASN A 27 44.35 25.45 -13.97
C ASN A 27 45.61 26.14 -13.45
N LYS A 28 46.76 25.55 -13.66
CA LYS A 28 48.08 26.10 -13.23
C LYS A 28 48.66 27.16 -14.17
N ASN A 29 48.14 27.28 -15.40
CA ASN A 29 48.68 28.13 -16.47
C ASN A 29 47.77 29.24 -16.98
N THR A 30 46.71 29.62 -16.20
CA THR A 30 45.76 30.68 -16.57
C THR A 30 45.64 31.64 -15.44
N ASP A 31 45.41 32.94 -15.75
CA ASP A 31 45.14 34.00 -14.75
C ASP A 31 43.70 34.06 -14.33
N VAL A 32 42.84 33.14 -14.79
CA VAL A 32 41.40 33.06 -14.51
C VAL A 32 41.02 31.69 -13.99
N TYR A 33 40.14 31.65 -12.99
CA TYR A 33 39.77 30.46 -12.24
C TYR A 33 38.25 30.38 -12.07
N PRO A 34 37.68 29.16 -12.04
CA PRO A 34 36.27 29.01 -11.77
C PRO A 34 35.92 29.38 -10.31
N LEU A 35 34.76 29.97 -10.13
CA LEU A 35 34.15 30.13 -8.79
C LEU A 35 33.70 28.77 -8.26
N ALA A 36 33.93 28.54 -6.97
CA ALA A 36 33.52 27.32 -6.29
C ALA A 36 33.03 27.62 -4.87
N VAL A 37 32.03 26.84 -4.43
CA VAL A 37 31.66 26.79 -3.02
C VAL A 37 32.51 25.71 -2.35
N CYS A 38 33.32 26.13 -1.37
CA CYS A 38 34.12 25.25 -0.55
C CYS A 38 33.35 24.87 0.72
N PHE A 39 33.05 23.61 0.88
CA PHE A 39 32.48 23.02 2.09
C PHE A 39 33.60 22.44 2.93
N GLN A 40 33.70 22.81 4.20
CA GLN A 40 34.74 22.33 5.08
C GLN A 40 34.13 21.75 6.38
N ILE A 41 34.48 20.49 6.67
CA ILE A 41 34.16 19.78 7.91
C ILE A 41 35.50 19.35 8.54
N ALA A 42 35.77 19.83 9.72
CA ALA A 42 37.08 19.66 10.38
C ALA A 42 38.23 20.10 9.46
N ALA A 43 39.20 19.23 9.18
CA ALA A 43 40.35 19.52 8.31
C ALA A 43 40.08 19.17 6.81
N LYS A 44 38.98 18.51 6.50
CA LYS A 44 38.67 18.05 5.12
C LYS A 44 37.86 19.10 4.37
N ARG A 45 38.05 19.20 3.05
CA ARG A 45 37.38 20.17 2.19
C ARG A 45 36.85 19.50 0.93
N TYR A 46 35.65 19.93 0.49
CA TYR A 46 35.07 19.62 -0.81
C TYR A 46 34.76 20.92 -1.56
N TYR A 47 35.08 20.99 -2.85
CA TYR A 47 34.88 22.17 -3.68
C TYR A 47 33.89 21.84 -4.79
N TYR A 48 32.76 22.52 -4.78
CA TYR A 48 31.74 22.41 -5.82
C TYR A 48 31.85 23.59 -6.80
N LYS A 49 32.23 23.32 -8.04
CA LYS A 49 32.38 24.34 -9.09
C LYS A 49 31.03 24.84 -9.54
N LEU A 50 30.87 26.15 -9.66
CA LEU A 50 29.68 26.81 -10.19
C LEU A 50 29.80 26.83 -11.72
N LYS A 51 29.07 25.95 -12.43
CA LYS A 51 29.20 25.73 -13.87
C LYS A 51 28.63 26.89 -14.71
N ASP A 52 27.67 27.61 -14.14
CA ASP A 52 26.94 28.69 -14.81
C ASP A 52 27.56 30.09 -14.56
N MET A 53 28.75 30.13 -14.00
CA MET A 53 29.47 31.37 -13.67
C MET A 53 30.76 31.45 -14.49
N ASP A 54 31.06 32.65 -15.01
CA ASP A 54 32.29 32.92 -15.71
C ASP A 54 33.53 32.77 -14.82
N TYR A 55 34.63 32.41 -15.44
CA TYR A 55 35.92 32.34 -14.75
C TYR A 55 36.40 33.74 -14.39
N GLN A 56 36.91 33.91 -13.16
CA GLN A 56 37.32 35.19 -12.61
C GLN A 56 38.83 35.28 -12.43
N SER A 57 39.43 36.46 -12.70
CA SER A 57 40.82 36.72 -12.33
C SER A 57 40.94 36.90 -10.80
N GLU A 58 42.07 36.52 -10.25
CA GLU A 58 42.33 36.68 -8.83
C GLU A 58 42.23 38.14 -8.36
N LYS A 59 42.71 39.06 -9.18
CA LYS A 59 42.62 40.50 -8.90
C LYS A 59 41.17 40.97 -8.78
N TYR A 60 40.32 40.63 -9.73
CA TYR A 60 38.92 41.03 -9.72
C TYR A 60 38.16 40.35 -8.56
N PHE A 61 38.39 39.07 -8.30
CA PHE A 61 37.78 38.36 -7.18
C PHE A 61 38.12 39.05 -5.83
N ASN A 62 39.39 39.39 -5.61
CA ASN A 62 39.83 40.05 -4.38
C ASN A 62 39.24 41.47 -4.26
N GLU A 63 39.11 42.22 -5.36
CA GLU A 63 38.44 43.51 -5.40
C GLU A 63 36.99 43.41 -4.95
N VAL A 64 36.23 42.47 -5.53
CA VAL A 64 34.84 42.20 -5.13
C VAL A 64 34.74 41.77 -3.67
N CYS A 65 35.58 40.84 -3.19
CA CYS A 65 35.58 40.38 -1.79
C CYS A 65 35.93 41.50 -0.79
N SER A 66 36.62 42.58 -1.23
CA SER A 66 37.08 43.68 -0.40
C SER A 66 36.13 44.89 -0.36
N VAL A 67 35.01 44.84 -1.06
CA VAL A 67 34.03 45.91 -1.13
C VAL A 67 33.49 46.26 0.28
N LYS A 68 33.54 47.53 0.64
CA LYS A 68 33.07 48.07 1.91
C LYS A 68 32.16 49.28 1.73
N GLY A 69 31.07 49.17 1.04
CA GLY A 69 30.13 50.29 0.99
C GLY A 69 29.11 50.18 -0.14
N ALA A 70 27.90 50.60 0.14
CA ALA A 70 26.76 50.48 -0.77
C ALA A 70 26.90 51.25 -2.10
N LYS A 71 27.83 52.21 -2.19
CA LYS A 71 28.05 53.04 -3.40
C LYS A 71 29.09 52.46 -4.37
N SER A 72 29.69 51.30 -4.06
CA SER A 72 30.68 50.66 -4.95
C SER A 72 29.99 50.05 -6.17
N LEU A 73 30.55 50.26 -7.36
CA LEU A 73 30.09 49.62 -8.61
C LEU A 73 30.18 48.08 -8.57
N LEU A 74 30.98 47.52 -7.67
CA LEU A 74 31.11 46.06 -7.47
C LEU A 74 30.14 45.50 -6.42
N MET A 75 29.33 46.34 -5.76
CA MET A 75 28.38 45.91 -4.76
C MET A 75 27.31 44.95 -5.31
N PRO A 76 26.72 45.17 -6.50
CA PRO A 76 25.76 44.19 -7.07
C PRO A 76 26.38 42.80 -7.25
N VAL A 77 27.61 42.70 -7.76
CA VAL A 77 28.33 41.45 -7.93
C VAL A 77 28.61 40.77 -6.59
N MET A 78 29.03 41.53 -5.59
CA MET A 78 29.26 41.02 -4.23
C MET A 78 27.95 40.48 -3.64
N THR A 79 26.84 41.16 -3.84
CA THR A 79 25.51 40.75 -3.37
C THR A 79 25.05 39.45 -4.07
N GLU A 80 25.23 39.38 -5.38
CA GLU A 80 24.93 38.17 -6.16
C GLU A 80 25.72 36.96 -5.62
N TRP A 81 27.02 37.10 -5.41
CA TRP A 81 27.86 36.02 -4.88
C TRP A 81 27.49 35.64 -3.44
N GLN A 82 27.05 36.60 -2.64
CA GLN A 82 26.50 36.31 -1.30
C GLN A 82 25.18 35.55 -1.38
N ASN A 83 24.28 35.89 -2.28
CA ASN A 83 23.00 35.20 -2.48
C ASN A 83 23.21 33.77 -2.98
N ILE A 84 24.17 33.55 -3.88
CA ILE A 84 24.57 32.21 -4.30
C ILE A 84 25.03 31.41 -3.09
N LEU A 85 25.95 31.93 -2.29
CA LEU A 85 26.46 31.20 -1.11
C LEU A 85 25.34 30.91 -0.11
N GLU A 86 24.43 31.84 0.11
CA GLU A 86 23.27 31.67 1.01
C GLU A 86 22.33 30.58 0.50
N SER A 87 22.08 30.48 -0.82
CA SER A 87 21.27 29.41 -1.39
C SER A 87 21.85 28.02 -1.09
N TYR A 88 23.19 27.88 -1.11
CA TYR A 88 23.84 26.62 -0.71
C TYR A 88 23.77 26.38 0.79
N ARG A 89 23.82 27.44 1.61
CA ARG A 89 23.61 27.35 3.06
C ARG A 89 22.20 26.81 3.38
N GLU A 90 21.17 27.35 2.73
CA GLU A 90 19.78 26.88 2.91
C GLU A 90 19.62 25.40 2.52
N LYS A 91 20.28 24.97 1.43
CA LYS A 91 20.31 23.56 1.02
C LYS A 91 20.92 22.67 2.12
N LEU A 92 22.04 23.12 2.74
CA LEU A 92 22.65 22.38 3.84
C LEU A 92 21.80 22.37 5.12
N VAL A 93 21.09 23.47 5.43
CA VAL A 93 20.16 23.50 6.58
C VAL A 93 19.03 22.48 6.41
N LYS A 94 18.51 22.33 5.17
CA LYS A 94 17.50 21.28 4.88
C LYS A 94 18.09 19.88 5.04
N LEU A 95 19.32 19.68 4.59
CA LEU A 95 20.03 18.40 4.65
C LEU A 95 20.35 17.99 6.09
N SER A 96 20.81 18.94 6.93
CA SER A 96 21.22 18.72 8.31
C SER A 96 20.07 18.33 9.25
N LYS A 97 18.81 18.68 8.90
CA LYS A 97 17.63 18.32 9.69
C LYS A 97 17.41 16.82 9.80
N ASN A 98 17.91 16.04 8.85
CA ASN A 98 17.58 14.62 8.72
C ASN A 98 18.75 13.71 9.15
N GLN A 99 20.00 14.20 9.08
CA GLN A 99 21.21 13.43 9.42
C GLN A 99 22.42 14.34 9.58
N PRO A 100 23.47 13.91 10.31
CA PRO A 100 24.72 14.68 10.45
C PRO A 100 25.38 14.93 9.10
N LEU A 101 25.86 16.17 8.87
CA LEU A 101 26.54 16.53 7.63
C LEU A 101 27.90 15.83 7.52
N THR A 102 28.12 15.19 6.37
CA THR A 102 29.44 14.70 5.93
C THR A 102 29.76 15.28 4.56
N LEU A 103 31.06 15.36 4.18
CA LEU A 103 31.45 15.87 2.86
C LEU A 103 30.93 14.98 1.74
N ASP A 104 30.85 13.67 1.95
CA ASP A 104 30.35 12.71 0.98
C ASP A 104 28.84 12.89 0.76
N LEU A 105 28.07 13.11 1.84
CA LEU A 105 26.66 13.45 1.76
C LEU A 105 26.43 14.74 0.96
N ILE A 106 27.23 15.78 1.26
CA ILE A 106 27.15 17.07 0.55
C ILE A 106 27.51 16.89 -0.94
N ARG A 107 28.56 16.13 -1.24
CA ARG A 107 28.95 15.80 -2.62
C ARG A 107 27.82 15.08 -3.36
N THR A 108 27.31 13.99 -2.81
CA THR A 108 26.19 13.22 -3.36
C THR A 108 24.97 14.08 -3.63
N TYR A 109 24.59 14.92 -2.66
CA TYR A 109 23.47 15.83 -2.79
C TYR A 109 23.64 16.85 -3.94
N LEU A 110 24.84 17.41 -4.10
CA LEU A 110 25.10 18.46 -5.10
C LEU A 110 25.37 17.90 -6.51
N THR A 111 25.98 16.73 -6.63
CA THR A 111 26.34 16.12 -7.93
C THR A 111 25.37 15.07 -8.41
N GLY A 112 24.58 14.48 -7.51
CA GLY A 112 23.80 13.28 -7.76
C GLY A 112 24.66 12.02 -7.97
N GLU A 113 25.96 12.08 -7.64
CA GLU A 113 26.89 10.96 -7.76
C GLU A 113 27.05 10.27 -6.41
N ALA A 114 26.60 9.03 -6.29
CA ALA A 114 26.96 8.20 -5.15
C ALA A 114 28.42 7.75 -5.26
N MET A 115 29.07 7.52 -4.11
CA MET A 115 30.40 6.88 -4.09
C MET A 115 30.27 5.46 -4.67
N GLU A 116 31.27 5.03 -5.45
CA GLU A 116 31.27 3.75 -6.18
C GLU A 116 31.16 2.47 -5.33
N GLU A 117 31.20 2.57 -4.00
CA GLU A 117 31.25 1.40 -3.10
C GLU A 117 30.07 1.27 -2.13
N ASP A 118 29.12 2.23 -2.05
CA ASP A 118 28.00 2.12 -1.11
C ASP A 118 26.66 2.12 -1.86
N THR A 119 26.22 0.90 -2.26
CA THR A 119 24.90 0.68 -2.86
C THR A 119 23.75 1.16 -1.98
N ALA A 120 24.00 1.28 -0.66
CA ALA A 120 23.00 1.79 0.29
C ALA A 120 22.69 3.27 0.07
N THR A 121 23.62 4.07 -0.49
CA THR A 121 23.47 5.51 -0.75
C THR A 121 23.16 5.77 -2.23
N SER A 122 22.07 5.20 -2.73
CA SER A 122 21.60 5.38 -4.09
C SER A 122 20.06 5.41 -4.13
N PHE A 123 19.47 5.86 -5.24
CA PHE A 123 18.03 5.79 -5.44
C PHE A 123 17.50 4.35 -5.28
N ILE A 124 18.23 3.39 -5.82
CA ILE A 124 17.93 1.96 -5.69
C ILE A 124 18.08 1.51 -4.23
N GLY A 125 19.17 1.89 -3.55
CA GLY A 125 19.40 1.56 -2.14
C GLY A 125 18.32 2.12 -1.20
N VAL A 126 17.84 3.35 -1.44
CA VAL A 126 16.68 3.90 -0.72
C VAL A 126 15.42 3.06 -0.97
N TRP A 127 15.20 2.60 -2.22
CA TRP A 127 14.08 1.73 -2.55
C TRP A 127 14.16 0.39 -1.82
N GLU A 128 15.35 -0.25 -1.82
CA GLU A 128 15.62 -1.50 -1.10
C GLU A 128 15.45 -1.36 0.41
N SER A 129 15.90 -0.25 0.99
CA SER A 129 15.70 0.09 2.41
C SER A 129 14.20 0.17 2.77
N ILE A 130 13.39 0.80 1.91
CA ILE A 130 11.93 0.84 2.09
C ILE A 130 11.33 -0.57 2.01
N ILE A 131 11.78 -1.43 1.09
CA ILE A 131 11.33 -2.83 1.01
C ILE A 131 11.65 -3.57 2.30
N ALA A 132 12.88 -3.44 2.81
CA ALA A 132 13.33 -4.09 4.03
C ALA A 132 12.53 -3.64 5.27
N SER A 133 12.25 -2.33 5.39
CA SER A 133 11.44 -1.81 6.50
C SER A 133 10.01 -2.35 6.46
N ARG A 134 9.39 -2.44 5.27
CA ARG A 134 8.03 -2.97 5.12
C ARG A 134 7.93 -4.46 5.46
N GLY A 135 8.99 -5.23 5.22
CA GLY A 135 9.06 -6.64 5.62
C GLY A 135 9.06 -6.84 7.14
N LYS A 136 9.64 -5.90 7.89
CA LYS A 136 9.67 -5.92 9.37
C LYS A 136 8.32 -5.54 10.01
N ASP A 137 7.54 -4.66 9.35
CA ASP A 137 6.30 -4.08 9.87
C ASP A 137 5.04 -4.93 9.58
N ASP A 138 5.13 -6.24 9.40
CA ASP A 138 3.98 -7.09 9.02
C ASP A 138 3.26 -6.67 7.71
N ARG A 139 3.84 -5.72 6.98
CA ARG A 139 3.29 -5.22 5.71
C ARG A 139 3.87 -5.95 4.50
N VAL A 140 4.07 -7.26 4.64
CA VAL A 140 4.70 -8.14 3.64
C VAL A 140 4.13 -7.94 2.23
N GLY A 141 2.80 -7.82 2.10
CA GLY A 141 2.17 -7.60 0.80
C GLY A 141 2.51 -6.27 0.16
N THR A 142 2.74 -5.23 0.94
CA THR A 142 3.20 -3.93 0.44
C THR A 142 4.67 -4.04 0.01
N GLY A 143 5.52 -4.68 0.80
CA GLY A 143 6.92 -4.92 0.47
C GLY A 143 7.10 -5.67 -0.85
N GLU A 144 6.30 -6.71 -1.11
CA GLU A 144 6.32 -7.43 -2.40
C GLU A 144 5.93 -6.53 -3.59
N ASN A 145 4.92 -5.68 -3.45
CA ASN A 145 4.56 -4.73 -4.50
C ASN A 145 5.71 -3.77 -4.82
N TYR A 146 6.45 -3.32 -3.79
CA TYR A 146 7.63 -2.49 -3.96
C TYR A 146 8.76 -3.25 -4.65
N LYS A 147 8.96 -4.53 -4.31
CA LYS A 147 9.95 -5.42 -4.96
C LYS A 147 9.62 -5.65 -6.44
N TRP A 148 8.35 -5.91 -6.78
CA TRP A 148 7.95 -6.07 -8.19
C TRP A 148 8.12 -4.78 -8.99
N ALA A 149 7.80 -3.63 -8.41
CA ALA A 149 8.00 -2.33 -9.04
C ALA A 149 9.50 -2.06 -9.25
N LEU A 150 10.36 -2.34 -8.26
CA LEU A 150 11.81 -2.22 -8.38
C LEU A 150 12.37 -3.13 -9.47
N ASN A 151 11.98 -4.41 -9.50
CA ASN A 151 12.42 -5.35 -10.54
C ASN A 151 12.02 -4.86 -11.94
N SER A 152 10.82 -4.32 -12.10
CA SER A 152 10.38 -3.72 -13.36
C SER A 152 11.20 -2.47 -13.71
N PHE A 153 11.50 -1.62 -12.72
CA PHE A 153 12.32 -0.43 -12.90
C PHE A 153 13.74 -0.79 -13.35
N LEU A 154 14.41 -1.67 -12.64
CA LEU A 154 15.76 -2.15 -12.97
C LEU A 154 15.83 -2.73 -14.40
N LYS A 155 14.78 -3.44 -14.80
CA LYS A 155 14.73 -4.08 -16.11
C LYS A 155 14.53 -3.09 -17.28
N TYR A 156 13.79 -2.00 -17.08
CA TYR A 156 13.30 -1.16 -18.18
C TYR A 156 13.65 0.33 -18.09
N ALA A 157 14.09 0.84 -16.94
CA ALA A 157 14.46 2.25 -16.80
C ALA A 157 15.85 2.58 -17.34
N GLY A 158 16.70 1.56 -17.52
CA GLY A 158 18.10 1.68 -17.87
C GLY A 158 19.01 1.76 -16.64
N ASP A 159 20.31 1.93 -16.89
CA ASP A 159 21.30 2.02 -15.80
C ASP A 159 21.16 3.35 -15.05
N VAL A 160 20.77 3.25 -13.77
CA VAL A 160 20.60 4.39 -12.85
C VAL A 160 21.66 4.28 -11.77
N LYS A 161 22.72 5.09 -11.91
CA LYS A 161 23.81 5.17 -10.91
C LYS A 161 23.53 6.27 -9.89
N GLY A 162 23.74 5.97 -8.61
CA GLY A 162 23.57 6.93 -7.53
C GLY A 162 22.15 7.53 -7.51
N PHE A 163 22.07 8.86 -7.55
CA PHE A 163 20.80 9.62 -7.63
C PHE A 163 20.61 10.29 -9.01
N LYS A 164 21.24 9.77 -10.07
CA LYS A 164 21.06 10.24 -11.45
C LYS A 164 19.75 9.73 -12.05
N VAL A 165 18.66 9.99 -11.34
CA VAL A 165 17.30 9.70 -11.76
C VAL A 165 16.57 11.01 -12.05
N ASP A 166 15.95 11.10 -13.22
CA ASP A 166 15.19 12.27 -13.65
C ASP A 166 13.83 11.87 -14.24
N LYS A 167 13.06 12.86 -14.65
CA LYS A 167 11.78 12.66 -15.34
C LYS A 167 11.91 11.77 -16.56
N ASN A 168 13.01 11.88 -17.33
CA ASN A 168 13.18 11.13 -18.57
C ASN A 168 13.37 9.64 -18.29
N VAL A 169 14.12 9.29 -17.24
CA VAL A 169 14.28 7.91 -16.78
C VAL A 169 12.90 7.29 -16.44
N ILE A 170 12.11 8.01 -15.65
CA ILE A 170 10.77 7.53 -15.25
C ILE A 170 9.83 7.46 -16.46
N SER A 171 9.90 8.43 -17.39
CA SER A 171 9.07 8.45 -18.59
C SER A 171 9.37 7.28 -19.53
N ARG A 172 10.65 6.90 -19.71
CA ARG A 172 11.04 5.71 -20.50
C ARG A 172 10.45 4.44 -19.88
N TRP A 173 10.58 4.28 -18.55
CA TRP A 173 10.00 3.16 -17.85
C TRP A 173 8.47 3.13 -17.98
N ASP A 174 7.81 4.26 -17.80
CA ASP A 174 6.36 4.39 -17.96
C ASP A 174 5.90 4.05 -19.37
N ALA A 175 6.63 4.49 -20.40
CA ALA A 175 6.35 4.18 -21.79
C ALA A 175 6.42 2.67 -22.08
N VAL A 176 7.42 1.96 -21.54
CA VAL A 176 7.51 0.50 -21.66
C VAL A 176 6.35 -0.18 -20.95
N MET A 177 5.97 0.27 -19.75
CA MET A 177 4.83 -0.30 -19.04
C MET A 177 3.51 -0.07 -19.77
N LYS A 178 3.36 1.03 -20.48
CA LYS A 178 2.15 1.40 -21.24
C LYS A 178 2.06 0.66 -22.57
N ASN A 179 3.14 0.67 -23.33
CA ASN A 179 3.16 0.25 -24.72
C ASN A 179 3.82 -1.12 -24.93
N GLY A 180 4.69 -1.54 -24.03
CA GLY A 180 5.61 -2.65 -24.19
C GLY A 180 6.87 -2.25 -24.96
N THR A 181 7.80 -3.18 -25.05
CA THR A 181 9.01 -3.11 -25.89
C THR A 181 9.25 -4.44 -26.57
N MET A 182 9.87 -4.43 -27.75
CA MET A 182 10.18 -5.65 -28.48
C MET A 182 11.51 -6.22 -28.01
N VAL A 183 11.53 -7.47 -27.57
CA VAL A 183 12.73 -8.22 -27.24
C VAL A 183 12.64 -9.58 -27.92
N ASN A 184 13.60 -9.89 -28.77
CA ASN A 184 13.64 -11.16 -29.54
C ASN A 184 12.30 -11.46 -30.26
N GLY A 185 11.71 -10.45 -30.91
CA GLY A 185 10.45 -10.59 -31.63
C GLY A 185 9.18 -10.72 -30.77
N LYS A 186 9.30 -10.63 -29.44
CA LYS A 186 8.15 -10.70 -28.51
C LYS A 186 7.93 -9.36 -27.82
N LEU A 187 6.67 -8.94 -27.72
CA LEU A 187 6.27 -7.75 -26.96
C LEU A 187 6.33 -8.08 -25.46
N VAL A 188 7.17 -7.38 -24.71
CA VAL A 188 7.35 -7.55 -23.27
C VAL A 188 7.16 -6.23 -22.52
N GLY A 189 6.96 -6.29 -21.20
CA GLY A 189 6.91 -5.11 -20.34
C GLY A 189 5.56 -4.38 -20.31
N LYS A 190 4.64 -4.62 -21.24
CA LYS A 190 3.30 -4.03 -21.21
C LYS A 190 2.48 -4.61 -20.05
N ILE A 191 1.90 -3.73 -19.22
CA ILE A 191 1.07 -4.10 -18.07
C ILE A 191 -0.20 -3.26 -18.02
N ALA A 192 -1.19 -3.72 -17.26
CA ALA A 192 -2.44 -3.00 -17.07
C ALA A 192 -2.24 -1.67 -16.32
N ASP A 193 -3.06 -0.65 -16.64
CA ASP A 193 -2.99 0.67 -16.02
C ASP A 193 -3.07 0.64 -14.48
N ALA A 194 -3.83 -0.28 -13.90
CA ALA A 194 -3.89 -0.46 -12.44
C ALA A 194 -2.52 -0.83 -11.85
N THR A 195 -1.81 -1.78 -12.47
CA THR A 195 -0.47 -2.22 -12.06
C THR A 195 0.56 -1.14 -12.34
N ARG A 196 0.48 -0.49 -13.51
CA ARG A 196 1.34 0.64 -13.89
C ARG A 196 1.22 1.77 -12.87
N GLY A 197 -0.01 2.15 -12.51
CA GLY A 197 -0.27 3.16 -11.50
C GLY A 197 0.21 2.74 -10.10
N MET A 198 0.17 1.46 -9.75
CA MET A 198 0.75 0.94 -8.51
C MET A 198 2.27 1.11 -8.51
N TYR A 199 2.96 0.75 -9.59
CA TYR A 199 4.42 0.87 -9.71
C TYR A 199 4.88 2.32 -9.66
N LEU A 200 4.21 3.24 -10.38
CA LEU A 200 4.53 4.66 -10.35
C LEU A 200 4.26 5.30 -8.97
N ARG A 201 3.20 4.88 -8.25
CA ARG A 201 2.98 5.31 -6.86
C ARG A 201 4.08 4.83 -5.93
N THR A 202 4.59 3.62 -6.12
CA THR A 202 5.73 3.10 -5.37
C THR A 202 6.97 3.94 -5.63
N CYS A 203 7.31 4.20 -6.89
CA CYS A 203 8.42 5.07 -7.27
C CYS A 203 8.28 6.48 -6.67
N ARG A 204 7.06 7.04 -6.67
CA ARG A 204 6.77 8.33 -6.03
C ARG A 204 7.07 8.35 -4.53
N VAL A 205 6.77 7.26 -3.81
CA VAL A 205 7.11 7.15 -2.38
C VAL A 205 8.63 7.16 -2.19
N VAL A 206 9.35 6.41 -3.02
CA VAL A 206 10.83 6.40 -2.98
C VAL A 206 11.39 7.78 -3.30
N TRP A 207 10.84 8.48 -4.30
CA TRP A 207 11.25 9.83 -4.66
C TRP A 207 11.07 10.80 -3.50
N ASN A 208 9.88 10.77 -2.86
CA ASN A 208 9.59 11.62 -1.70
C ASN A 208 10.55 11.31 -0.53
N GLU A 209 10.91 10.05 -0.33
CA GLU A 209 11.88 9.67 0.69
C GLU A 209 13.28 10.20 0.35
N CYS A 210 13.70 10.16 -0.93
CA CYS A 210 14.95 10.75 -1.35
C CYS A 210 14.96 12.29 -1.15
N ILE A 211 13.83 12.97 -1.36
CA ILE A 211 13.70 14.41 -1.03
C ILE A 211 13.80 14.61 0.48
N ARG A 212 13.10 13.81 1.29
CA ARG A 212 13.13 13.89 2.75
C ARG A 212 14.55 13.69 3.30
N LEU A 213 15.31 12.78 2.69
CA LEU A 213 16.72 12.51 3.04
C LEU A 213 17.70 13.54 2.46
N GLY A 214 17.24 14.48 1.63
CA GLY A 214 18.05 15.50 1.01
C GLY A 214 18.88 15.04 -0.20
N TYR A 215 18.63 13.86 -0.72
CA TYR A 215 19.33 13.34 -1.91
C TYR A 215 18.77 13.88 -3.23
N LEU A 216 17.49 14.27 -3.26
CA LEU A 216 16.82 14.90 -4.38
C LEU A 216 16.15 16.19 -3.95
N THR A 217 15.85 17.08 -4.92
CA THR A 217 15.21 18.37 -4.69
C THR A 217 13.79 18.40 -5.25
N GLU A 218 12.92 19.25 -4.68
CA GLU A 218 11.51 19.37 -5.09
C GLU A 218 11.35 19.87 -6.54
N ASP A 219 12.26 20.73 -7.02
CA ASP A 219 12.27 21.26 -8.38
C ASP A 219 12.41 20.16 -9.45
N LYS A 220 12.99 19.01 -9.10
CA LYS A 220 13.13 17.84 -9.98
C LYS A 220 12.00 16.84 -9.86
N TYR A 221 10.94 17.13 -9.08
CA TYR A 221 9.84 16.20 -8.84
C TYR A 221 9.10 15.86 -10.14
N PRO A 222 9.05 14.58 -10.56
CA PRO A 222 8.60 14.23 -11.90
C PRO A 222 7.11 13.96 -12.03
N PHE A 223 6.32 13.95 -10.93
CA PHE A 223 4.93 13.51 -10.95
C PHE A 223 3.95 14.67 -10.76
N SER A 224 2.92 14.72 -11.60
CA SER A 224 1.76 15.59 -11.42
C SER A 224 0.54 15.01 -12.12
N ASN A 225 -0.66 15.28 -11.58
CA ASN A 225 -1.91 14.99 -12.28
C ASN A 225 -2.54 16.25 -12.89
N LYS A 226 -1.93 17.43 -12.63
CA LYS A 226 -2.41 18.74 -13.10
C LYS A 226 -1.52 19.28 -14.21
N ASP A 227 -0.22 19.07 -14.13
CA ASP A 227 0.77 19.50 -15.11
C ASP A 227 0.98 18.40 -16.14
N SER A 228 0.59 18.65 -17.39
CA SER A 228 0.73 17.71 -18.51
C SER A 228 2.18 17.49 -18.94
N THR A 229 3.10 18.36 -18.53
CA THR A 229 4.53 18.18 -18.80
C THR A 229 5.15 17.14 -17.89
N LEU A 230 4.52 16.81 -16.74
CA LEU A 230 4.98 15.83 -15.77
C LEU A 230 4.24 14.49 -15.93
N ILE A 231 4.73 13.47 -15.21
CA ILE A 231 4.20 12.11 -15.31
C ILE A 231 2.89 12.00 -14.52
N SER A 232 1.80 11.74 -15.21
CA SER A 232 0.51 11.45 -14.60
C SER A 232 0.44 9.97 -14.18
N ILE A 233 0.10 9.73 -12.92
CA ILE A 233 -0.05 8.37 -12.38
C ILE A 233 -1.46 7.86 -12.71
N PRO A 234 -1.62 6.83 -13.55
CA PRO A 234 -2.91 6.35 -13.96
C PRO A 234 -3.68 5.73 -12.78
N ARG A 235 -4.99 5.94 -12.80
CA ARG A 235 -5.92 5.16 -11.99
C ARG A 235 -6.38 3.97 -12.83
N GLY A 236 -6.46 2.78 -12.24
CA GLY A 236 -7.07 1.65 -12.92
C GLY A 236 -8.50 2.00 -13.34
N LYS A 237 -8.91 1.60 -14.53
CA LYS A 237 -10.32 1.72 -14.93
C LYS A 237 -11.16 0.87 -13.97
N ARG A 238 -12.30 1.42 -13.52
CA ARG A 238 -13.29 0.65 -12.78
C ARG A 238 -13.77 -0.47 -13.70
N ARG A 239 -13.31 -1.70 -13.45
CA ARG A 239 -13.83 -2.86 -14.17
C ARG A 239 -15.25 -3.10 -13.66
N GLN A 240 -16.15 -3.51 -14.55
CA GLN A 240 -17.38 -4.16 -14.13
C GLN A 240 -16.95 -5.36 -13.28
N GLN A 241 -17.30 -5.32 -12.01
CA GLN A 241 -16.85 -6.35 -11.09
C GLN A 241 -17.66 -7.60 -11.35
N SER A 242 -16.99 -8.71 -11.50
CA SER A 242 -17.64 -9.99 -11.65
C SER A 242 -18.13 -10.46 -10.28
N TYR A 243 -19.39 -10.82 -10.18
CA TYR A 243 -20.04 -11.34 -8.99
C TYR A 243 -21.02 -12.45 -9.38
N LEU A 244 -21.42 -13.25 -8.43
CA LEU A 244 -22.54 -14.19 -8.54
C LEU A 244 -23.76 -13.58 -7.86
N ASN A 245 -24.91 -13.60 -8.51
CA ASN A 245 -26.15 -13.15 -7.92
C ASN A 245 -26.66 -14.12 -6.84
N VAL A 246 -27.75 -13.75 -6.14
CA VAL A 246 -28.30 -14.54 -5.04
C VAL A 246 -28.68 -15.95 -5.50
N ASP A 247 -29.33 -16.10 -6.66
CA ASP A 247 -29.75 -17.40 -7.18
C ASP A 247 -28.56 -18.30 -7.52
N GLU A 248 -27.49 -17.73 -8.09
CA GLU A 248 -26.27 -18.46 -8.39
C GLU A 248 -25.53 -18.88 -7.11
N MET A 249 -25.51 -18.03 -6.08
CA MET A 249 -24.94 -18.38 -4.77
C MET A 249 -25.77 -19.46 -4.10
N THR A 250 -27.09 -19.43 -4.24
CA THR A 250 -28.01 -20.44 -3.72
C THR A 250 -27.79 -21.78 -4.43
N GLN A 251 -27.60 -21.80 -5.75
CA GLN A 251 -27.26 -23.03 -6.47
C GLN A 251 -25.93 -23.64 -6.00
N LEU A 252 -24.90 -22.82 -5.76
CA LEU A 252 -23.65 -23.29 -5.18
C LEU A 252 -23.81 -23.84 -3.76
N TYR A 253 -24.67 -23.20 -2.97
CA TYR A 253 -25.01 -23.69 -1.62
C TYR A 253 -25.69 -25.06 -1.68
N HIS A 254 -26.63 -25.29 -2.63
CA HIS A 254 -27.25 -26.59 -2.85
C HIS A 254 -26.25 -27.65 -3.34
N VAL A 255 -25.30 -27.28 -4.23
CA VAL A 255 -24.20 -28.21 -4.60
C VAL A 255 -23.39 -28.63 -3.37
N PHE A 256 -23.14 -27.71 -2.44
CA PHE A 256 -22.42 -28.02 -1.19
C PHE A 256 -23.24 -28.92 -0.28
N THR A 257 -24.48 -28.57 0.05
CA THR A 257 -25.30 -29.31 1.03
C THR A 257 -25.74 -30.69 0.53
N GLU A 258 -26.02 -30.83 -0.76
CA GLU A 258 -26.45 -32.07 -1.39
C GLU A 258 -25.28 -32.90 -1.93
N LYS A 259 -24.02 -32.36 -1.84
CA LYS A 259 -22.79 -33.03 -2.33
C LYS A 259 -22.89 -33.50 -3.78
N ARG A 260 -23.54 -32.69 -4.61
CA ARG A 260 -23.77 -32.99 -6.03
C ARG A 260 -22.49 -32.79 -6.85
N TYR A 261 -21.66 -33.82 -6.93
CA TYR A 261 -20.43 -33.84 -7.74
C TYR A 261 -20.48 -34.96 -8.76
N PRO A 262 -19.82 -34.83 -9.93
CA PRO A 262 -19.77 -35.90 -10.93
C PRO A 262 -19.08 -37.16 -10.38
N GLU A 263 -19.67 -38.30 -10.62
CA GLU A 263 -19.09 -39.62 -10.25
C GLU A 263 -17.73 -39.87 -10.92
N SER A 264 -17.48 -39.23 -12.07
CA SER A 264 -16.22 -39.30 -12.80
C SER A 264 -15.05 -38.57 -12.13
N TRP A 265 -15.32 -37.80 -11.08
CA TRP A 265 -14.25 -37.14 -10.35
C TRP A 265 -13.56 -38.09 -9.38
N ASP A 266 -12.24 -37.97 -9.28
CA ASP A 266 -11.46 -38.66 -8.25
C ASP A 266 -11.97 -38.30 -6.83
N PRO A 267 -12.15 -39.27 -5.91
CA PRO A 267 -12.70 -39.02 -4.58
C PRO A 267 -11.91 -37.97 -3.76
N GLU A 268 -10.58 -38.00 -3.84
CA GLU A 268 -9.74 -37.02 -3.15
C GLU A 268 -9.86 -35.63 -3.78
N TYR A 269 -10.02 -35.56 -5.11
CA TYR A 269 -10.31 -34.29 -5.77
C TYR A 269 -11.68 -33.76 -5.36
N THR A 270 -12.71 -34.61 -5.31
CA THR A 270 -14.08 -34.27 -4.88
C THR A 270 -14.07 -33.70 -3.46
N LYS A 271 -13.39 -34.35 -2.52
CA LYS A 271 -13.22 -33.85 -1.15
C LYS A 271 -12.58 -32.46 -1.11
N ARG A 272 -11.50 -32.26 -1.85
CA ARG A 272 -10.82 -30.95 -1.93
C ARG A 272 -11.67 -29.88 -2.62
N ALA A 273 -12.44 -30.25 -3.64
CA ALA A 273 -13.36 -29.35 -4.32
C ALA A 273 -14.50 -28.93 -3.38
N HIS A 274 -15.05 -29.88 -2.63
CA HIS A 274 -16.08 -29.61 -1.62
C HIS A 274 -15.57 -28.66 -0.52
N GLN A 275 -14.38 -28.87 0.02
CA GLN A 275 -13.75 -27.96 0.98
C GLN A 275 -13.54 -26.56 0.40
N SER A 276 -13.12 -26.46 -0.86
CA SER A 276 -12.94 -25.16 -1.54
C SER A 276 -14.27 -24.44 -1.77
N LEU A 277 -15.33 -25.15 -2.12
CA LEU A 277 -16.68 -24.59 -2.24
C LEU A 277 -17.18 -24.10 -0.87
N GLY A 278 -17.00 -24.89 0.19
CA GLY A 278 -17.33 -24.48 1.55
C GLY A 278 -16.59 -23.22 1.99
N LEU A 279 -15.28 -23.13 1.73
CA LEU A 279 -14.48 -21.92 2.03
C LEU A 279 -14.95 -20.70 1.20
N PHE A 280 -15.32 -20.90 -0.07
CA PHE A 280 -15.85 -19.82 -0.91
C PHE A 280 -17.19 -19.31 -0.39
N LEU A 281 -18.12 -20.20 -0.02
CA LEU A 281 -19.40 -19.86 0.59
C LEU A 281 -19.24 -19.22 1.96
N ALA A 282 -18.32 -19.74 2.80
CA ALA A 282 -17.98 -19.15 4.09
C ALA A 282 -17.46 -17.72 3.93
N GLN A 283 -16.57 -17.45 2.94
CA GLN A 283 -16.12 -16.08 2.66
C GLN A 283 -17.29 -15.15 2.32
N TYR A 284 -18.26 -15.63 1.52
CA TYR A 284 -19.45 -14.88 1.16
C TYR A 284 -20.32 -14.57 2.37
N LEU A 285 -20.67 -15.57 3.17
CA LEU A 285 -21.57 -15.45 4.31
C LEU A 285 -20.90 -14.79 5.53
N CYS A 286 -19.59 -14.86 5.65
CA CYS A 286 -18.81 -14.08 6.62
C CYS A 286 -18.54 -12.66 6.10
N ASN A 287 -19.58 -11.90 5.76
CA ASN A 287 -19.51 -10.51 5.36
C ASN A 287 -18.53 -10.25 4.19
N GLY A 288 -18.38 -11.19 3.29
CA GLY A 288 -17.45 -11.07 2.16
C GLY A 288 -15.98 -11.04 2.60
N PHE A 289 -15.58 -11.85 3.54
CA PHE A 289 -14.18 -11.94 3.99
C PHE A 289 -13.24 -12.32 2.85
N ASN A 290 -12.03 -11.74 2.88
CA ASN A 290 -10.94 -12.31 2.10
C ASN A 290 -10.45 -13.60 2.77
N LEU A 291 -9.86 -14.51 2.01
CA LEU A 291 -9.35 -15.77 2.56
C LEU A 291 -8.35 -15.58 3.70
N ALA A 292 -7.54 -14.51 3.64
CA ALA A 292 -6.63 -14.15 4.74
C ALA A 292 -7.36 -13.73 6.02
N ASP A 293 -8.53 -13.08 5.91
CA ASP A 293 -9.36 -12.72 7.05
C ASP A 293 -10.06 -13.97 7.61
N ALA A 294 -10.59 -14.85 6.73
CA ALA A 294 -11.16 -16.13 7.12
C ALA A 294 -10.14 -17.03 7.86
N GLY A 295 -8.89 -17.08 7.39
CA GLY A 295 -7.83 -17.84 8.08
C GLY A 295 -7.42 -17.29 9.45
N ARG A 296 -7.79 -16.04 9.77
CA ARG A 296 -7.56 -15.42 11.09
C ARG A 296 -8.78 -15.43 12.00
N LEU A 297 -9.92 -15.86 11.48
CA LEU A 297 -11.14 -15.93 12.27
C LEU A 297 -10.96 -16.98 13.40
N GLN A 298 -11.31 -16.59 14.62
CA GLN A 298 -11.18 -17.43 15.81
C GLN A 298 -12.50 -17.53 16.54
N TYR A 299 -12.69 -18.62 17.27
CA TYR A 299 -13.74 -18.80 18.26
C TYR A 299 -13.41 -17.98 19.50
N ASN A 300 -13.66 -16.67 19.43
CA ASN A 300 -13.32 -15.73 20.49
C ASN A 300 -14.41 -15.66 21.58
N ARG A 301 -14.16 -14.78 22.57
CA ARG A 301 -15.10 -14.59 23.69
C ARG A 301 -16.52 -14.24 23.22
N THR A 302 -16.67 -13.38 22.21
CA THR A 302 -17.97 -12.94 21.69
C THR A 302 -18.75 -14.10 21.11
N TYR A 303 -18.09 -15.03 20.37
CA TYR A 303 -18.76 -16.22 19.86
C TYR A 303 -19.43 -17.04 20.96
N PHE A 304 -18.74 -17.30 22.06
CA PHE A 304 -19.28 -18.08 23.16
C PHE A 304 -20.31 -17.30 23.99
N ALA A 305 -20.09 -15.99 24.20
CA ALA A 305 -21.03 -15.13 24.91
C ALA A 305 -22.37 -15.01 24.18
N GLU A 306 -22.35 -14.98 22.85
CA GLU A 306 -23.54 -14.95 22.00
C GLU A 306 -24.09 -16.35 21.67
N GLY A 307 -23.67 -17.40 22.39
CA GLY A 307 -24.14 -18.76 22.17
C GLY A 307 -23.88 -19.30 20.76
N GLY A 308 -22.80 -18.91 20.12
CA GLY A 308 -22.45 -19.29 18.75
C GLY A 308 -23.14 -18.48 17.65
N ARG A 309 -23.90 -17.44 18.00
CA ARG A 309 -24.70 -16.64 17.05
C ARG A 309 -23.89 -15.60 16.28
N ALA A 310 -22.72 -15.18 16.78
CA ALA A 310 -21.92 -14.15 16.14
C ALA A 310 -20.42 -14.35 16.35
N PHE A 311 -19.65 -13.98 15.33
CA PHE A 311 -18.21 -13.75 15.48
C PHE A 311 -17.93 -12.26 15.56
N GLU A 312 -17.01 -11.89 16.41
CA GLU A 312 -16.36 -10.58 16.39
C GLU A 312 -14.97 -10.74 15.78
N PHE A 313 -14.62 -9.92 14.82
CA PHE A 313 -13.37 -10.00 14.10
C PHE A 313 -12.74 -8.62 13.93
N MET A 314 -11.49 -8.46 14.35
CA MET A 314 -10.70 -7.25 14.10
C MET A 314 -9.90 -7.42 12.82
N ARG A 315 -10.22 -6.62 11.81
CA ARG A 315 -9.60 -6.73 10.50
C ARG A 315 -8.19 -6.14 10.47
N LYS A 316 -7.16 -7.00 10.34
CA LYS A 316 -5.74 -6.60 10.35
C LYS A 316 -5.37 -5.55 9.30
N LYS A 317 -5.94 -5.62 8.09
CA LYS A 317 -5.61 -4.71 6.98
C LYS A 317 -5.99 -3.25 7.23
N THR A 318 -7.01 -2.99 8.00
CA THR A 318 -7.57 -1.65 8.25
C THR A 318 -7.26 -1.13 9.66
N SER A 319 -6.97 -2.00 10.63
CA SER A 319 -6.73 -1.65 12.03
C SER A 319 -5.63 -0.59 12.22
N ALA A 320 -4.54 -0.65 11.44
CA ALA A 320 -3.43 0.31 11.52
C ALA A 320 -3.80 1.73 11.02
N ARG A 321 -4.92 1.90 10.28
CA ARG A 321 -5.38 3.20 9.76
C ARG A 321 -6.57 3.78 10.53
N SER A 322 -7.30 2.94 11.26
CA SER A 322 -8.55 3.28 11.94
C SER A 322 -8.40 3.36 13.46
N ASN A 323 -7.18 3.54 13.99
CA ASN A 323 -6.91 3.56 15.43
C ASN A 323 -7.59 2.40 16.21
N GLY A 324 -7.61 1.20 15.61
CA GLY A 324 -8.18 0.01 16.21
C GLY A 324 -9.70 -0.18 16.05
N MET A 325 -10.40 0.70 15.33
CA MET A 325 -11.88 0.67 15.23
C MET A 325 -12.44 -0.14 14.05
N SER A 326 -11.71 -1.07 13.46
CA SER A 326 -12.23 -1.95 12.38
C SER A 326 -12.76 -3.28 12.93
N VAL A 327 -13.66 -3.22 13.90
CA VAL A 327 -14.37 -4.40 14.39
C VAL A 327 -15.47 -4.76 13.39
N VAL A 328 -15.56 -6.04 13.04
CA VAL A 328 -16.60 -6.61 12.17
C VAL A 328 -17.36 -7.65 12.97
N ILE A 329 -18.67 -7.53 13.01
CA ILE A 329 -19.57 -8.52 13.60
C ILE A 329 -20.17 -9.35 12.46
N VAL A 330 -19.94 -10.66 12.49
CA VAL A 330 -20.48 -11.62 11.51
C VAL A 330 -21.60 -12.41 12.16
N PRO A 331 -22.88 -12.24 11.74
CA PRO A 331 -23.97 -13.07 12.23
C PRO A 331 -23.84 -14.49 11.66
N VAL A 332 -23.96 -15.49 12.51
CA VAL A 332 -23.96 -16.92 12.10
C VAL A 332 -25.38 -17.30 11.71
N ILE A 333 -25.79 -16.93 10.50
CA ILE A 333 -27.08 -17.35 9.93
C ILE A 333 -27.08 -18.85 9.65
N GLU A 334 -28.24 -19.49 9.60
CA GLU A 334 -28.38 -20.95 9.45
C GLU A 334 -27.56 -21.52 8.29
N PRO A 335 -27.54 -20.95 7.06
CA PRO A 335 -26.68 -21.44 6.00
C PRO A 335 -25.19 -21.40 6.33
N LEU A 336 -24.72 -20.39 7.06
CA LEU A 336 -23.33 -20.32 7.50
C LEU A 336 -23.04 -21.39 8.54
N LYS A 337 -23.96 -21.66 9.47
CA LYS A 337 -23.82 -22.70 10.48
C LYS A 337 -23.66 -24.08 9.85
N VAL A 338 -24.48 -24.43 8.84
CA VAL A 338 -24.35 -25.69 8.09
C VAL A 338 -22.95 -25.85 7.50
N ILE A 339 -22.38 -24.77 6.93
CA ILE A 339 -21.02 -24.79 6.38
C ILE A 339 -19.98 -24.96 7.49
N LEU A 340 -20.14 -24.24 8.60
CA LEU A 340 -19.20 -24.33 9.74
C LEU A 340 -19.20 -25.75 10.32
N ASP A 341 -20.36 -26.36 10.51
CA ASP A 341 -20.51 -27.72 11.05
C ASP A 341 -19.76 -28.77 10.20
N GLU A 342 -19.60 -28.52 8.87
CA GLU A 342 -18.97 -29.46 7.97
C GLU A 342 -17.46 -29.23 7.73
N ILE A 343 -17.04 -27.96 7.61
CA ILE A 343 -15.65 -27.66 7.20
C ILE A 343 -14.81 -26.91 8.24
N ALA A 344 -15.44 -26.37 9.31
CA ALA A 344 -14.71 -25.67 10.35
C ALA A 344 -14.14 -26.60 11.40
N ALA A 345 -13.18 -26.12 12.17
CA ALA A 345 -12.74 -26.81 13.38
C ALA A 345 -13.83 -26.78 14.46
N LYS A 346 -13.79 -27.73 15.38
CA LYS A 346 -14.69 -27.70 16.54
C LYS A 346 -14.50 -26.41 17.34
N PRO A 347 -15.59 -25.82 17.86
CA PRO A 347 -15.52 -24.59 18.65
C PRO A 347 -14.72 -24.82 19.94
N GLU A 348 -13.52 -24.28 19.97
CA GLU A 348 -12.66 -24.21 21.15
C GLU A 348 -12.17 -22.78 21.31
N ARG A 349 -12.07 -22.30 22.57
CA ARG A 349 -11.72 -20.91 22.83
C ARG A 349 -10.35 -20.57 22.21
N ASP A 350 -10.33 -19.45 21.47
CA ASP A 350 -9.17 -18.90 20.77
C ASP A 350 -8.61 -19.79 19.63
N ALA A 351 -9.24 -20.94 19.32
CA ALA A 351 -8.89 -21.75 18.17
C ALA A 351 -9.33 -21.07 16.85
N TYR A 352 -8.56 -21.31 15.79
CA TYR A 352 -8.95 -20.85 14.44
C TYR A 352 -10.15 -21.63 13.93
N VAL A 353 -11.10 -20.92 13.31
CA VAL A 353 -12.28 -21.53 12.67
C VAL A 353 -11.88 -22.37 11.46
N PHE A 354 -10.93 -21.85 10.65
CA PHE A 354 -10.43 -22.52 9.44
C PHE A 354 -8.91 -22.75 9.50
N PRO A 355 -8.41 -23.63 10.38
CA PRO A 355 -6.97 -23.86 10.56
C PRO A 355 -6.26 -24.37 9.31
N GLN A 356 -6.99 -25.03 8.40
CA GLN A 356 -6.47 -25.55 7.14
C GLN A 356 -5.94 -24.46 6.20
N ILE A 357 -6.37 -23.19 6.33
CA ILE A 357 -5.90 -22.10 5.48
C ILE A 357 -4.43 -21.76 5.75
N PHE A 358 -4.02 -21.77 7.03
CA PHE A 358 -2.65 -21.47 7.42
C PHE A 358 -1.81 -22.70 7.78
N ASN A 359 -2.45 -23.83 7.92
CA ASN A 359 -1.79 -25.12 8.23
C ASN A 359 -0.70 -24.99 9.32
N GLY A 360 -1.04 -24.33 10.44
CA GLY A 360 -0.14 -24.13 11.58
C GLY A 360 0.93 -23.04 11.41
N ALA A 361 1.00 -22.34 10.27
CA ALA A 361 1.97 -21.26 10.07
C ALA A 361 1.75 -20.12 11.06
N THR A 362 2.84 -19.64 11.69
CA THR A 362 2.82 -18.55 12.66
C THR A 362 3.32 -17.24 12.08
N ASP A 363 4.25 -17.28 11.11
CA ASP A 363 4.81 -16.08 10.48
C ASP A 363 3.97 -15.58 9.30
N GLU A 364 3.91 -14.27 9.14
CA GLU A 364 3.07 -13.58 8.15
C GLU A 364 3.48 -13.86 6.69
N LEU A 365 4.76 -14.11 6.43
CA LEU A 365 5.24 -14.40 5.08
C LEU A 365 4.72 -15.78 4.61
N THR A 366 4.81 -16.80 5.47
CA THR A 366 4.29 -18.14 5.19
C THR A 366 2.77 -18.13 5.11
N ARG A 367 2.06 -17.45 6.05
CA ARG A 367 0.61 -17.27 5.99
C ARG A 367 0.16 -16.65 4.66
N ARG A 368 0.90 -15.63 4.19
CA ARG A 368 0.61 -15.01 2.90
C ARG A 368 0.82 -15.97 1.72
N LYS A 369 1.92 -16.74 1.70
CA LYS A 369 2.19 -17.73 0.65
C LYS A 369 1.09 -18.79 0.60
N LEU A 370 0.69 -19.33 1.75
CA LEU A 370 -0.39 -20.32 1.86
C LEU A 370 -1.72 -19.73 1.42
N THR A 371 -2.05 -18.50 1.80
CA THR A 371 -3.26 -17.80 1.35
C THR A 371 -3.29 -17.63 -0.16
N VAL A 372 -2.19 -17.24 -0.79
CA VAL A 372 -2.09 -17.07 -2.25
C VAL A 372 -2.28 -18.41 -2.95
N GLN A 373 -1.62 -19.47 -2.45
CA GLN A 373 -1.76 -20.81 -2.99
C GLN A 373 -3.20 -21.31 -2.87
N GLU A 374 -3.82 -21.18 -1.70
CA GLU A 374 -5.18 -21.66 -1.49
C GLU A 374 -6.22 -20.85 -2.26
N ASN A 375 -6.03 -19.53 -2.43
CA ASN A 375 -6.86 -18.75 -3.35
C ASN A 375 -6.78 -19.25 -4.80
N SER A 376 -5.60 -19.70 -5.27
CA SER A 376 -5.44 -20.31 -6.58
C SER A 376 -6.18 -21.64 -6.66
N ASN A 377 -6.03 -22.48 -5.64
CA ASN A 377 -6.71 -23.78 -5.53
C ASN A 377 -8.24 -23.62 -5.55
N ILE A 378 -8.77 -22.68 -4.74
CA ILE A 378 -10.21 -22.36 -4.70
C ILE A 378 -10.67 -21.91 -6.10
N LYS A 379 -9.94 -21.00 -6.74
CA LYS A 379 -10.29 -20.53 -8.09
C LYS A 379 -10.40 -21.68 -9.08
N ASP A 380 -9.38 -22.52 -9.15
CA ASP A 380 -9.33 -23.60 -10.15
C ASP A 380 -10.44 -24.65 -9.91
N ARG A 381 -10.72 -24.97 -8.63
CA ARG A 381 -11.80 -25.88 -8.26
C ARG A 381 -13.17 -25.27 -8.47
N MET A 382 -13.37 -23.99 -8.15
CA MET A 382 -14.64 -23.28 -8.41
C MET A 382 -14.96 -23.18 -9.90
N ILE A 383 -13.98 -22.89 -10.75
CA ILE A 383 -14.17 -22.89 -12.22
C ILE A 383 -14.67 -24.27 -12.66
N ARG A 384 -14.07 -25.33 -12.14
CA ARG A 384 -14.47 -26.68 -12.51
C ARG A 384 -15.85 -27.06 -11.95
N ILE A 385 -16.19 -26.69 -10.71
CA ILE A 385 -17.55 -26.86 -10.17
C ILE A 385 -18.56 -26.10 -11.02
N CYS A 386 -18.32 -24.85 -11.34
CA CYS A 386 -19.21 -24.06 -12.17
C CYS A 386 -19.44 -24.72 -13.53
N LYS A 387 -18.39 -25.21 -14.19
CA LYS A 387 -18.47 -25.83 -15.52
C LYS A 387 -19.10 -27.23 -15.48
N ASP A 388 -18.58 -28.13 -14.66
CA ASP A 388 -18.89 -29.55 -14.72
C ASP A 388 -20.19 -29.90 -13.96
N VAL A 389 -20.56 -29.11 -12.93
CA VAL A 389 -21.76 -29.35 -12.11
C VAL A 389 -22.92 -28.45 -12.53
N LEU A 390 -22.64 -27.16 -12.79
CA LEU A 390 -23.69 -26.18 -13.05
C LEU A 390 -23.78 -25.75 -14.52
N GLY A 391 -22.84 -26.19 -15.37
CA GLY A 391 -22.85 -25.83 -16.80
C GLY A 391 -22.52 -24.35 -17.07
N TRP A 392 -21.86 -23.66 -16.13
CA TRP A 392 -21.54 -22.24 -16.28
C TRP A 392 -20.14 -22.04 -16.86
N ASP A 393 -20.04 -21.21 -17.88
CA ASP A 393 -18.75 -20.70 -18.39
C ASP A 393 -18.35 -19.43 -17.64
N LYS A 394 -17.98 -19.57 -16.36
CA LYS A 394 -17.61 -18.45 -15.47
C LYS A 394 -16.28 -18.69 -14.78
N GLY A 395 -15.41 -17.69 -14.89
CA GLY A 395 -14.09 -17.69 -14.23
C GLY A 395 -14.14 -17.23 -12.78
N VAL A 396 -14.85 -17.95 -11.91
CA VAL A 396 -15.05 -17.59 -10.50
C VAL A 396 -13.74 -17.65 -9.74
N SER A 397 -13.48 -16.64 -8.91
CA SER A 397 -12.31 -16.58 -8.03
C SER A 397 -12.70 -16.14 -6.61
N GLY A 398 -11.85 -16.35 -5.61
CA GLY A 398 -12.15 -16.01 -4.22
C GLY A 398 -12.58 -14.56 -3.98
N THR A 399 -12.15 -13.61 -4.82
CA THR A 399 -12.60 -12.21 -4.72
C THR A 399 -14.06 -12.02 -5.11
N TRP A 400 -14.64 -12.94 -5.89
CA TRP A 400 -16.06 -12.88 -6.26
C TRP A 400 -16.97 -13.04 -5.05
N ALA A 401 -16.60 -13.84 -4.05
CA ALA A 401 -17.36 -13.97 -2.81
C ALA A 401 -17.59 -12.59 -2.16
N ARG A 402 -16.54 -11.78 -2.07
CA ARG A 402 -16.62 -10.42 -1.50
C ARG A 402 -17.43 -9.45 -2.36
N HIS A 403 -17.29 -9.53 -3.68
CA HIS A 403 -18.06 -8.69 -4.60
C HIS A 403 -19.54 -9.09 -4.60
N SER A 404 -19.84 -10.39 -4.53
CA SER A 404 -21.19 -10.92 -4.41
C SER A 404 -21.86 -10.45 -3.14
N PHE A 405 -21.20 -10.52 -1.99
CA PHE A 405 -21.73 -10.02 -0.72
C PHE A 405 -22.20 -8.55 -0.85
N ALA A 406 -21.29 -7.67 -1.27
CA ALA A 406 -21.61 -6.25 -1.38
C ALA A 406 -22.69 -5.95 -2.41
N THR A 407 -22.62 -6.60 -3.57
CA THR A 407 -23.56 -6.35 -4.67
C THR A 407 -24.94 -6.91 -4.37
N ASN A 408 -25.03 -8.13 -3.86
CA ASN A 408 -26.30 -8.78 -3.54
C ASN A 408 -27.08 -8.03 -2.46
N LEU A 409 -26.39 -7.62 -1.37
CA LEU A 409 -27.03 -6.80 -0.35
C LEU A 409 -27.49 -5.44 -0.88
N LYS A 410 -26.68 -4.79 -1.72
CA LYS A 410 -27.08 -3.53 -2.37
C LYS A 410 -28.32 -3.71 -3.24
N LEU A 411 -28.36 -4.77 -4.06
CA LEU A 411 -29.52 -5.07 -4.92
C LEU A 411 -30.75 -5.47 -4.11
N ALA A 412 -30.57 -6.06 -2.92
CA ALA A 412 -31.63 -6.36 -1.96
C ALA A 412 -32.12 -5.14 -1.15
N GLY A 413 -31.68 -3.92 -1.49
CA GLY A 413 -32.07 -2.68 -0.84
C GLY A 413 -31.50 -2.47 0.57
N VAL A 414 -30.37 -3.11 0.88
CA VAL A 414 -29.67 -2.89 2.17
C VAL A 414 -28.82 -1.63 2.09
N GLU A 415 -28.83 -0.85 3.15
CA GLU A 415 -28.09 0.41 3.26
C GLU A 415 -26.59 0.24 2.99
N GLU A 416 -26.01 1.17 2.23
CA GLU A 416 -24.57 1.15 1.91
C GLU A 416 -23.69 1.28 3.15
N LEU A 417 -24.16 2.01 4.18
CA LEU A 417 -23.47 2.16 5.47
C LEU A 417 -23.36 0.80 6.17
N TYR A 418 -24.44 0.02 6.23
CA TYR A 418 -24.43 -1.34 6.77
C TYR A 418 -23.42 -2.24 6.03
N ILE A 419 -23.44 -2.20 4.68
CA ILE A 419 -22.53 -3.00 3.86
C ILE A 419 -21.08 -2.61 4.13
N SER A 420 -20.80 -1.30 4.21
CA SER A 420 -19.45 -0.76 4.49
C SER A 420 -18.94 -1.19 5.86
N GLU A 421 -19.78 -1.06 6.91
CA GLU A 421 -19.46 -1.49 8.27
C GLU A 421 -19.22 -3.00 8.35
N SER A 422 -20.13 -3.80 7.79
CA SER A 422 -20.02 -5.26 7.76
C SER A 422 -18.76 -5.75 7.04
N MET A 423 -18.27 -5.01 6.04
CA MET A 423 -17.03 -5.32 5.34
C MET A 423 -15.78 -4.78 6.04
N GLY A 424 -15.90 -4.09 7.15
CA GLY A 424 -14.80 -3.47 7.88
C GLY A 424 -14.06 -2.40 7.05
N HIS A 425 -14.80 -1.61 6.26
CA HIS A 425 -14.25 -0.44 5.59
C HIS A 425 -14.22 0.73 6.56
N SER A 426 -13.15 1.55 6.51
CA SER A 426 -13.14 2.83 7.21
C SER A 426 -14.21 3.74 6.61
N GLN A 427 -15.07 4.30 7.45
CA GLN A 427 -16.17 5.17 7.01
C GLN A 427 -15.71 6.58 6.61
N GLY A 428 -14.45 6.77 6.25
CA GLY A 428 -13.90 8.06 5.84
C GLY A 428 -13.70 9.04 7.00
N ASN A 429 -13.57 10.33 6.67
CA ASN A 429 -13.47 11.44 7.64
C ASN A 429 -14.85 12.01 8.00
N ASP A 430 -15.91 11.25 7.88
CA ASP A 430 -17.24 11.72 8.27
C ASP A 430 -17.34 11.72 9.79
N VAL A 431 -17.39 12.91 10.37
CA VAL A 431 -17.50 13.15 11.81
C VAL A 431 -18.77 12.48 12.38
N THR A 432 -19.83 12.40 11.59
CA THR A 432 -21.12 11.81 11.99
C THR A 432 -20.98 10.32 12.31
N CYS A 433 -20.14 9.59 11.58
CA CYS A 433 -19.93 8.16 11.83
C CYS A 433 -19.28 7.86 13.18
N GLY A 434 -18.56 8.83 13.77
CA GLY A 434 -17.96 8.71 15.10
C GLY A 434 -18.98 8.74 16.25
N TYR A 435 -20.22 9.15 15.98
CA TYR A 435 -21.32 9.24 16.98
C TYR A 435 -22.35 8.13 16.82
N GLN A 436 -22.19 7.23 15.85
CA GLN A 436 -23.14 6.15 15.60
C GLN A 436 -22.62 4.84 16.17
N ASP A 437 -23.50 4.14 16.89
CA ASP A 437 -23.25 2.77 17.34
C ASP A 437 -23.30 1.79 16.17
N MET A 438 -22.65 0.64 16.35
CA MET A 438 -22.69 -0.45 15.37
C MET A 438 -24.11 -1.01 15.23
N TYR A 439 -24.46 -1.50 14.03
CA TYR A 439 -25.75 -2.15 13.81
C TYR A 439 -25.95 -3.32 14.77
N PRO A 440 -27.13 -3.40 15.44
CA PRO A 440 -27.50 -4.50 16.33
C PRO A 440 -27.47 -5.86 15.61
N LEU A 441 -27.25 -6.93 16.37
CA LEU A 441 -27.12 -8.28 15.83
C LEU A 441 -28.38 -8.72 15.06
N GLU A 442 -29.58 -8.36 15.51
CA GLU A 442 -30.85 -8.71 14.85
C GLU A 442 -30.99 -8.07 13.47
N ILE A 443 -30.50 -6.83 13.30
CA ILE A 443 -30.45 -6.18 11.97
C ILE A 443 -29.45 -6.92 11.06
N ARG A 444 -28.34 -7.40 11.63
CA ARG A 444 -27.35 -8.19 10.87
C ARG A 444 -27.93 -9.52 10.39
N PHE A 445 -28.65 -10.22 11.23
CA PHE A 445 -29.36 -11.44 10.83
C PHE A 445 -30.34 -11.16 9.70
N ARG A 446 -31.23 -10.16 9.87
CA ARG A 446 -32.23 -9.77 8.85
C ARG A 446 -31.61 -9.38 7.51
N ASN A 447 -30.49 -8.66 7.53
CA ASN A 447 -29.83 -8.26 6.29
C ASN A 447 -29.08 -9.42 5.64
N ASN A 448 -28.35 -10.22 6.42
CA ASN A 448 -27.56 -11.33 5.88
C ASN A 448 -28.44 -12.52 5.44
N SER A 449 -29.67 -12.69 5.97
CA SER A 449 -30.60 -13.71 5.47
C SER A 449 -30.97 -13.49 3.99
N LYS A 450 -30.82 -12.28 3.46
CA LYS A 450 -31.05 -11.96 2.03
C LYS A 450 -29.94 -12.45 1.10
N LEU A 451 -28.87 -13.03 1.65
CA LEU A 451 -27.72 -13.51 0.84
C LEU A 451 -27.99 -14.80 0.08
N LEU A 452 -28.93 -15.62 0.53
CA LEU A 452 -29.35 -16.86 -0.12
C LEU A 452 -30.88 -16.99 -0.12
N ASN A 453 -31.40 -17.56 -1.19
CA ASN A 453 -32.82 -17.94 -1.30
C ASN A 453 -33.04 -19.35 -0.77
N VAL A 454 -32.83 -19.56 0.53
CA VAL A 454 -33.11 -20.84 1.21
C VAL A 454 -34.24 -20.60 2.22
N GLU A 455 -35.17 -21.55 2.30
CA GLU A 455 -36.17 -21.52 3.36
C GLU A 455 -35.46 -21.68 4.70
N THR A 456 -35.34 -20.59 5.43
CA THR A 456 -34.89 -20.63 6.82
C THR A 456 -36.12 -20.99 7.67
N ASN A 457 -36.02 -22.04 8.50
CA ASN A 457 -37.06 -22.36 9.50
C ASN A 457 -37.18 -21.26 10.59
N GLU A 458 -36.40 -20.20 10.52
CA GLU A 458 -36.60 -18.97 11.26
C GLU A 458 -37.63 -18.11 10.53
N VAL A 459 -38.90 -18.33 10.80
CA VAL A 459 -39.96 -17.36 10.48
C VAL A 459 -39.50 -16.05 11.14
N PRO A 460 -39.33 -14.93 10.40
CA PRO A 460 -39.14 -13.64 11.04
C PRO A 460 -40.37 -13.43 11.95
N ILE A 461 -40.17 -13.46 13.25
CA ILE A 461 -41.25 -13.20 14.17
C ILE A 461 -41.62 -11.74 13.98
N ASP A 462 -42.67 -11.51 13.22
CA ASP A 462 -43.26 -10.19 13.02
C ASP A 462 -43.91 -9.84 14.36
N ILE A 463 -43.15 -9.15 15.23
CA ILE A 463 -43.54 -8.79 16.60
C ILE A 463 -44.86 -8.02 16.61
N ASP A 464 -45.16 -7.26 15.54
CA ASP A 464 -46.37 -6.48 15.38
C ASP A 464 -47.61 -7.34 15.10
N LYS A 465 -47.43 -8.59 14.69
CA LYS A 465 -48.49 -9.57 14.43
C LYS A 465 -48.66 -10.61 15.55
N LEU A 466 -47.80 -10.60 16.56
CA LEU A 466 -47.90 -11.53 17.67
C LEU A 466 -49.07 -11.15 18.62
N SER A 467 -49.91 -12.12 18.94
CA SER A 467 -50.87 -11.98 20.02
C SER A 467 -50.16 -11.80 21.37
N LYS A 468 -50.79 -11.13 22.33
CA LYS A 468 -50.27 -10.97 23.72
C LYS A 468 -49.83 -12.30 24.35
N LYS A 469 -50.44 -13.42 23.96
CA LYS A 469 -50.14 -14.76 24.49
C LYS A 469 -48.84 -15.30 23.88
N GLU A 470 -48.65 -15.14 22.58
CA GLU A 470 -47.42 -15.56 21.85
C GLU A 470 -46.22 -14.71 22.27
N MET A 471 -46.43 -13.41 22.50
CA MET A 471 -45.38 -12.51 23.00
C MET A 471 -44.95 -12.91 24.43
N LYS A 472 -45.88 -13.35 25.27
CA LYS A 472 -45.59 -13.81 26.62
C LYS A 472 -44.86 -15.17 26.65
N GLU A 473 -45.16 -16.06 25.71
CA GLU A 473 -44.43 -17.32 25.54
C GLU A 473 -43.02 -17.10 24.97
N LEU A 474 -42.86 -16.16 24.05
CA LEU A 474 -41.56 -15.76 23.51
C LEU A 474 -40.65 -15.17 24.61
N LEU A 475 -41.20 -14.27 25.41
CA LEU A 475 -40.53 -13.71 26.59
C LEU A 475 -40.14 -14.79 27.60
N LYS A 476 -41.00 -15.77 27.86
CA LYS A 476 -40.70 -16.89 28.76
C LYS A 476 -39.57 -17.78 28.19
N LYS A 477 -39.55 -18.01 26.86
CA LYS A 477 -38.44 -18.74 26.18
C LYS A 477 -37.13 -17.97 26.23
N MET A 478 -37.16 -16.64 26.15
CA MET A 478 -35.97 -15.78 26.25
C MET A 478 -35.44 -15.75 27.68
N ILE A 479 -36.32 -15.58 28.69
CA ILE A 479 -35.96 -15.54 30.13
C ILE A 479 -35.57 -16.96 30.65
N GLY A 480 -36.13 -18.02 30.10
CA GLY A 480 -35.83 -19.39 30.52
C GLY A 480 -34.53 -19.98 29.94
N LYS A 481 -33.83 -19.27 29.04
CA LYS A 481 -32.49 -19.65 28.55
C LYS A 481 -31.35 -19.09 29.39
N ASP A 482 -31.63 -18.15 30.31
CA ASP A 482 -30.61 -17.56 31.20
C ASP A 482 -30.49 -18.29 32.55
N SER A 483 -31.07 -19.50 32.66
CA SER A 483 -31.03 -20.30 33.89
C SER A 483 -30.64 -21.75 33.60
N VAL A 484 -29.41 -21.97 33.05
CA VAL A 484 -28.63 -23.24 33.19
C VAL A 484 -27.15 -22.91 33.09
#